data_e6a85c3ed33b3ce1a7c6e14e2bd70ac9
#
_entry.id   e6a85c3ed33b3ce1a7c6e14e2bd70ac9
#
_cell.length_a   1.000
_cell.length_b   1.000
_cell.length_c   1.000
_cell.angle_alpha   90.00
_cell.angle_beta   90.00
_cell.angle_gamma   90.00
#
_symmetry.space_group_name_H-M   'P 1'
#
loop_
_entity.id
_entity.type
_entity.pdbx_description
1 polymer ?
#
loop_
_entity_poly.entity_id
_entity_poly.type
_entity_poly.pdbx_seq_one_letter_code
_entity_poly.pdbx_strand_id
1 'polypeptide(L)'
;MVAPTGVALAQQPETEGPESVYSAALTETQNLTVTAEGAAIAPVQRGSFSVYVTPKPTPTPTPTTASSGSSGSSKPGPSAPLYYTGGGAPAEWMAAAGIAESDWGFVDYIVSRESGWNPNATNKSSGACGLVQALPCSKVPGNGYDPVDNLRWATGYATGRYGSWAGAHAFWTNNHWW
;
A
#
# COMPACT_ATOMS: atom_id res chain seq x y z
N MET A 1 34.96 51.17 59.41
CA MET A 1 33.58 50.70 59.53
C MET A 1 33.07 50.46 58.13
N VAL A 2 32.99 49.19 57.71
CA VAL A 2 32.51 48.82 56.38
C VAL A 2 31.25 47.98 56.58
N ALA A 3 30.11 48.44 56.07
CA ALA A 3 28.84 47.73 56.12
C ALA A 3 28.75 46.75 54.93
N PRO A 4 28.30 45.54 55.12
CA PRO A 4 28.02 44.63 54.02
C PRO A 4 26.63 44.89 53.42
N THR A 5 26.60 45.09 52.10
CA THR A 5 25.40 45.17 51.28
C THR A 5 24.85 43.75 51.03
N GLY A 6 23.73 43.43 51.60
CA GLY A 6 23.00 42.17 51.35
C GLY A 6 22.23 42.26 50.02
N VAL A 7 22.49 41.33 49.11
CA VAL A 7 21.70 41.13 47.88
C VAL A 7 20.56 40.18 48.20
N ALA A 8 19.33 40.64 48.19
CA ALA A 8 18.16 39.80 48.26
C ALA A 8 17.85 39.21 46.87
N LEU A 9 18.02 37.90 46.74
CA LEU A 9 17.48 37.16 45.57
C LEU A 9 15.94 36.98 45.77
N ALA A 10 15.17 37.60 44.93
CA ALA A 10 13.75 37.35 44.82
C ALA A 10 13.53 35.98 44.15
N GLN A 11 13.01 35.02 44.88
CA GLN A 11 12.46 33.78 44.34
C GLN A 11 11.16 34.12 43.62
N GLN A 12 11.10 33.89 42.31
CA GLN A 12 9.85 33.88 41.57
C GLN A 12 9.09 32.61 41.91
N PRO A 13 7.76 32.67 42.16
CA PRO A 13 6.95 31.47 42.25
C PRO A 13 6.82 30.84 40.87
N GLU A 14 7.26 29.58 40.76
CA GLU A 14 6.95 28.75 39.60
C GLU A 14 5.44 28.49 39.57
N THR A 15 4.77 29.05 38.61
CA THR A 15 3.38 28.72 38.27
C THR A 15 3.44 27.34 37.56
N GLU A 16 3.08 26.28 38.33
CA GLU A 16 2.76 24.99 37.73
C GLU A 16 1.57 25.17 36.78
N GLY A 17 1.83 25.11 35.48
CA GLY A 17 0.81 24.98 34.45
C GLY A 17 0.16 23.60 34.55
N PRO A 18 -1.07 23.41 34.05
CA PRO A 18 -1.74 22.12 34.13
C PRO A 18 -0.91 21.07 33.37
N GLU A 19 -0.48 20.04 34.11
CA GLU A 19 0.24 18.91 33.53
C GLU A 19 -0.60 18.28 32.42
N SER A 20 -0.01 18.17 31.24
CA SER A 20 -0.63 17.50 30.12
C SER A 20 -0.86 16.03 30.46
N VAL A 21 -2.03 15.51 30.14
CA VAL A 21 -2.36 14.07 30.31
C VAL A 21 -1.34 13.13 29.64
N TYR A 22 -0.55 13.65 28.70
CA TYR A 22 0.56 12.94 28.08
C TYR A 22 1.80 12.85 29.00
N SER A 23 2.04 13.81 29.86
CA SER A 23 3.16 13.77 30.80
C SER A 23 2.93 12.76 31.93
N ALA A 24 1.67 12.59 32.36
CA ALA A 24 1.30 11.59 33.35
C ALA A 24 1.48 10.14 32.83
N ALA A 25 1.22 9.92 31.52
CA ALA A 25 1.38 8.60 30.91
C ALA A 25 2.84 8.13 30.78
N LEU A 26 3.80 9.06 30.80
CA LEU A 26 5.23 8.71 30.72
C LEU A 26 5.85 8.42 32.08
N THR A 27 5.17 8.77 33.18
CA THR A 27 5.67 8.54 34.53
C THR A 27 5.24 7.18 35.12
N GLU A 28 4.21 6.56 34.52
CA GLU A 28 3.81 5.19 34.83
C GLU A 28 4.48 4.20 33.87
N THR A 29 5.80 4.11 33.92
CA THR A 29 6.46 2.91 33.41
C THR A 29 6.03 1.76 34.29
N GLN A 30 5.16 0.90 33.79
CA GLN A 30 4.81 -0.36 34.48
C GLN A 30 6.09 -1.21 34.55
N ASN A 31 6.83 -1.10 35.61
CA ASN A 31 7.88 -2.04 35.98
C ASN A 31 7.20 -3.35 36.42
N LEU A 32 6.92 -4.22 35.45
CA LEU A 32 6.50 -5.58 35.71
C LEU A 32 7.73 -6.36 36.17
N THR A 33 7.98 -6.38 37.47
CA THR A 33 9.01 -7.24 38.05
C THR A 33 8.42 -8.64 38.16
N VAL A 34 8.71 -9.49 37.16
CA VAL A 34 8.38 -10.92 37.20
C VAL A 34 9.47 -11.61 38.03
N THR A 35 9.18 -11.87 39.31
CA THR A 35 10.00 -12.75 40.13
C THR A 35 9.63 -14.19 39.81
N ALA A 36 10.40 -14.83 38.92
CA ALA A 36 10.28 -16.26 38.67
C ALA A 36 11.08 -17.02 39.72
N GLU A 37 10.45 -17.39 40.84
CA GLU A 37 11.01 -18.37 41.76
C GLU A 37 10.84 -19.75 41.13
N GLY A 38 11.95 -20.35 40.72
CA GLY A 38 12.11 -21.79 40.64
C GLY A 38 11.41 -22.54 39.49
N ALA A 39 10.88 -21.90 38.48
CA ALA A 39 10.34 -22.60 37.31
C ALA A 39 11.44 -22.74 36.24
N ALA A 40 12.00 -23.93 36.11
CA ALA A 40 12.83 -24.29 34.97
C ALA A 40 11.97 -24.20 33.70
N ILE A 41 12.26 -23.21 32.82
CA ILE A 41 11.63 -23.12 31.50
C ILE A 41 12.14 -24.29 30.68
N ALA A 42 11.30 -25.32 30.48
CA ALA A 42 11.61 -26.38 29.56
C ALA A 42 11.72 -25.79 28.15
N PRO A 43 12.78 -26.08 27.38
CA PRO A 43 12.89 -25.60 26.01
C PRO A 43 11.72 -26.16 25.19
N VAL A 44 10.92 -25.29 24.62
CA VAL A 44 9.89 -25.67 23.65
C VAL A 44 10.59 -26.23 22.42
N GLN A 45 10.53 -27.54 22.26
CA GLN A 45 10.98 -28.19 21.06
C GLN A 45 10.08 -27.76 19.92
N ARG A 46 10.62 -26.94 19.00
CA ARG A 46 9.95 -26.62 17.74
C ARG A 46 9.93 -27.92 16.93
N GLY A 47 8.76 -28.58 16.91
CA GLY A 47 8.54 -29.69 16.01
C GLY A 47 8.83 -29.25 14.57
N SER A 48 9.66 -30.02 13.87
CA SER A 48 9.88 -29.84 12.45
C SER A 48 8.57 -30.10 11.71
N PHE A 49 7.94 -29.07 11.18
CA PHE A 49 6.82 -29.25 10.26
C PHE A 49 7.37 -29.42 8.86
N SER A 50 7.02 -30.54 8.23
CA SER A 50 7.32 -30.76 6.83
C SER A 50 6.32 -29.98 5.99
N VAL A 51 6.79 -28.97 5.25
CA VAL A 51 5.98 -28.30 4.25
C VAL A 51 5.82 -29.25 3.07
N TYR A 52 4.62 -29.78 2.90
CA TYR A 52 4.25 -30.49 1.68
C TYR A 52 4.08 -29.46 0.58
N VAL A 53 5.12 -29.27 -0.24
CA VAL A 53 5.00 -28.47 -1.46
C VAL A 53 4.27 -29.33 -2.48
N THR A 54 3.00 -29.09 -2.69
CA THR A 54 2.26 -29.67 -3.82
C THR A 54 2.94 -29.16 -5.09
N PRO A 55 3.48 -30.04 -5.97
CA PRO A 55 4.06 -29.58 -7.22
C PRO A 55 2.97 -28.89 -8.03
N LYS A 56 3.21 -27.61 -8.35
CA LYS A 56 2.37 -26.83 -9.28
C LYS A 56 2.29 -27.62 -10.58
N PRO A 57 1.08 -27.94 -11.10
CA PRO A 57 0.96 -28.61 -12.38
C PRO A 57 1.66 -27.78 -13.44
N THR A 58 2.65 -28.38 -14.11
CA THR A 58 3.31 -27.81 -15.27
C THR A 58 2.24 -27.63 -16.36
N PRO A 59 2.02 -26.43 -16.91
CA PRO A 59 1.09 -26.26 -17.99
C PRO A 59 1.57 -27.09 -19.19
N THR A 60 0.78 -28.07 -19.61
CA THR A 60 0.98 -28.80 -20.84
C THR A 60 0.92 -27.80 -21.99
N PRO A 61 1.92 -27.73 -22.89
CA PRO A 61 1.85 -26.84 -24.02
C PRO A 61 0.70 -27.26 -24.93
N THR A 62 -0.32 -26.42 -25.02
CA THR A 62 -1.39 -26.55 -26.01
C THR A 62 -0.76 -26.35 -27.38
N PRO A 63 -1.00 -27.22 -28.38
CA PRO A 63 -0.44 -27.03 -29.71
C PRO A 63 -0.99 -25.75 -30.31
N THR A 64 -0.09 -24.81 -30.62
CA THR A 64 -0.38 -23.61 -31.37
C THR A 64 -0.76 -23.99 -32.79
N THR A 65 -2.02 -23.90 -33.12
CA THR A 65 -2.48 -23.93 -34.52
C THR A 65 -2.00 -22.63 -35.16
N ALA A 66 -0.98 -22.72 -35.98
CA ALA A 66 -0.53 -21.63 -36.80
C ALA A 66 -1.63 -21.30 -37.82
N SER A 67 -2.35 -20.22 -37.58
CA SER A 67 -3.21 -19.59 -38.62
C SER A 67 -2.34 -18.63 -39.43
N SER A 68 -1.93 -19.09 -40.61
CA SER A 68 -1.37 -18.25 -41.66
C SER A 68 -2.49 -17.36 -42.19
N GLY A 69 -2.34 -16.05 -42.07
CA GLY A 69 -3.36 -15.14 -42.59
C GLY A 69 -2.89 -13.72 -42.79
N SER A 70 -2.43 -13.49 -44.03
CA SER A 70 -2.60 -12.26 -44.81
C SER A 70 -2.09 -10.93 -44.23
N SER A 71 -0.97 -10.51 -44.82
CA SER A 71 -0.47 -9.13 -44.79
C SER A 71 -1.51 -8.18 -45.40
N GLY A 72 -2.27 -7.53 -44.58
CA GLY A 72 -3.09 -6.37 -44.91
C GLY A 72 -2.56 -5.18 -44.14
N SER A 73 -1.78 -4.32 -44.81
CA SER A 73 -1.34 -3.03 -44.27
C SER A 73 -2.54 -2.08 -44.20
N SER A 74 -3.32 -2.18 -43.12
CA SER A 74 -4.33 -1.19 -42.76
C SER A 74 -3.79 -0.41 -41.59
N LYS A 75 -3.65 0.91 -41.79
CA LYS A 75 -3.37 1.90 -40.77
C LYS A 75 -4.32 1.65 -39.59
N PRO A 76 -3.84 1.42 -38.36
CA PRO A 76 -4.74 1.16 -37.24
C PRO A 76 -5.60 2.41 -36.98
N GLY A 77 -6.89 2.31 -37.25
CA GLY A 77 -7.87 3.23 -36.67
C GLY A 77 -7.89 3.07 -35.15
N PRO A 78 -8.45 4.03 -34.38
CA PRO A 78 -8.58 3.88 -32.95
C PRO A 78 -9.38 2.60 -32.64
N SER A 79 -8.67 1.55 -32.22
CA SER A 79 -9.30 0.33 -31.75
C SER A 79 -10.17 0.67 -30.55
N ALA A 80 -11.41 0.16 -30.53
CA ALA A 80 -12.27 0.28 -29.35
C ALA A 80 -11.52 -0.26 -28.10
N PRO A 81 -11.72 0.35 -26.93
CA PRO A 81 -11.05 -0.09 -25.71
C PRO A 81 -11.37 -1.56 -25.43
N LEU A 82 -10.33 -2.34 -25.17
CA LEU A 82 -10.46 -3.75 -24.81
C LEU A 82 -10.89 -3.85 -23.35
N TYR A 83 -12.18 -3.80 -23.10
CA TYR A 83 -12.71 -3.97 -21.75
C TYR A 83 -12.35 -5.32 -21.17
N TYR A 84 -12.08 -5.33 -19.87
CA TYR A 84 -11.81 -6.54 -19.13
C TYR A 84 -13.10 -7.36 -18.97
N THR A 85 -13.04 -8.62 -19.38
CA THR A 85 -14.16 -9.57 -19.30
C THR A 85 -13.88 -10.73 -18.36
N GLY A 86 -12.69 -10.75 -17.75
CA GLY A 86 -12.31 -11.77 -16.77
C GLY A 86 -12.96 -11.55 -15.40
N GLY A 87 -12.76 -12.53 -14.53
CA GLY A 87 -13.12 -12.46 -13.12
C GLY A 87 -11.87 -12.21 -12.24
N GLY A 88 -12.07 -12.19 -10.93
CA GLY A 88 -11.01 -12.08 -9.94
C GLY A 88 -11.39 -11.14 -8.80
N ALA A 89 -10.75 -11.37 -7.66
CA ALA A 89 -10.88 -10.52 -6.48
C ALA A 89 -9.74 -9.50 -6.41
N PRO A 90 -9.94 -8.35 -5.75
CA PRO A 90 -8.89 -7.36 -5.52
C PRO A 90 -7.56 -7.93 -5.04
N ALA A 91 -7.61 -8.85 -4.07
CA ALA A 91 -6.40 -9.50 -3.53
C ALA A 91 -5.64 -10.32 -4.58
N GLU A 92 -6.35 -11.03 -5.46
CA GLU A 92 -5.75 -11.81 -6.55
C GLU A 92 -5.06 -10.90 -7.56
N TRP A 93 -5.68 -9.78 -7.90
CA TRP A 93 -5.11 -8.79 -8.81
C TRP A 93 -3.88 -8.09 -8.22
N MET A 94 -3.92 -7.73 -6.93
CA MET A 94 -2.77 -7.13 -6.23
C MET A 94 -1.59 -8.10 -6.17
N ALA A 95 -1.85 -9.37 -5.83
CA ALA A 95 -0.82 -10.42 -5.81
C ALA A 95 -0.21 -10.65 -7.20
N ALA A 96 -1.05 -10.74 -8.25
CA ALA A 96 -0.61 -10.92 -9.63
C ALA A 96 0.16 -9.71 -10.17
N ALA A 97 -0.15 -8.51 -9.69
CA ALA A 97 0.59 -7.30 -9.99
C ALA A 97 1.93 -7.21 -9.26
N GLY A 98 2.19 -8.09 -8.28
CA GLY A 98 3.42 -8.11 -7.49
C GLY A 98 3.45 -7.07 -6.36
N ILE A 99 2.30 -6.62 -5.90
CA ILE A 99 2.19 -5.66 -4.79
C ILE A 99 2.37 -6.42 -3.48
N ALA A 100 3.25 -5.92 -2.61
CA ALA A 100 3.47 -6.50 -1.29
C ALA A 100 2.18 -6.42 -0.44
N GLU A 101 1.89 -7.46 0.33
CA GLU A 101 0.69 -7.52 1.18
C GLU A 101 0.63 -6.35 2.18
N SER A 102 1.79 -5.87 2.63
CA SER A 102 1.90 -4.69 3.50
C SER A 102 1.34 -3.42 2.87
N ASP A 103 1.27 -3.34 1.55
CA ASP A 103 0.78 -2.17 0.81
C ASP A 103 -0.69 -2.28 0.43
N TRP A 104 -1.31 -3.47 0.55
CA TRP A 104 -2.66 -3.72 0.08
C TRP A 104 -3.71 -2.78 0.67
N GLY A 105 -3.57 -2.41 1.94
CA GLY A 105 -4.48 -1.46 2.58
C GLY A 105 -4.43 -0.06 1.95
N PHE A 106 -3.27 0.39 1.53
CA PHE A 106 -3.11 1.69 0.84
C PHE A 106 -3.67 1.64 -0.59
N VAL A 107 -3.41 0.52 -1.29
CA VAL A 107 -3.95 0.27 -2.64
C VAL A 107 -5.46 0.21 -2.60
N ASP A 108 -6.03 -0.58 -1.69
CA ASP A 108 -7.48 -0.72 -1.53
C ASP A 108 -8.14 0.63 -1.25
N TYR A 109 -7.55 1.43 -0.37
CA TYR A 109 -8.06 2.76 -0.07
C TYR A 109 -8.16 3.63 -1.32
N ILE A 110 -7.11 3.68 -2.14
CA ILE A 110 -7.07 4.51 -3.36
C ILE A 110 -8.03 3.95 -4.41
N VAL A 111 -7.91 2.66 -4.75
CA VAL A 111 -8.70 2.04 -5.83
C VAL A 111 -10.20 2.05 -5.54
N SER A 112 -10.58 1.84 -4.28
CA SER A 112 -11.99 1.94 -3.88
C SER A 112 -12.59 3.32 -4.17
N ARG A 113 -11.78 4.38 -4.10
CA ARG A 113 -12.22 5.76 -4.33
C ARG A 113 -12.14 6.20 -5.79
N GLU A 114 -11.19 5.64 -6.53
CA GLU A 114 -11.00 5.95 -7.94
C GLU A 114 -12.02 5.23 -8.84
N SER A 115 -12.27 3.96 -8.60
CA SER A 115 -13.11 3.15 -9.48
C SER A 115 -14.09 2.23 -8.76
N GLY A 116 -14.00 2.10 -7.44
CA GLY A 116 -14.73 1.07 -6.69
C GLY A 116 -14.34 -0.34 -7.11
N TRP A 117 -13.07 -0.56 -7.48
CA TRP A 117 -12.57 -1.82 -8.00
C TRP A 117 -13.21 -2.27 -9.34
N ASN A 118 -13.78 -1.31 -10.09
CA ASN A 118 -14.27 -1.59 -11.43
C ASN A 118 -13.14 -1.46 -12.47
N PRO A 119 -12.63 -2.57 -13.04
CA PRO A 119 -11.54 -2.50 -14.03
C PRO A 119 -11.94 -1.75 -15.30
N ASN A 120 -13.23 -1.69 -15.61
CA ASN A 120 -13.76 -1.03 -16.79
C ASN A 120 -14.23 0.42 -16.54
N ALA A 121 -13.87 0.99 -15.38
CA ALA A 121 -14.21 2.36 -15.09
C ALA A 121 -13.55 3.30 -16.11
N THR A 122 -14.34 4.22 -16.63
CA THR A 122 -13.88 5.25 -17.57
C THR A 122 -14.50 6.58 -17.20
N ASN A 123 -13.67 7.57 -16.94
CA ASN A 123 -14.13 8.93 -16.76
C ASN A 123 -14.45 9.54 -18.14
N LYS A 124 -15.73 9.81 -18.39
CA LYS A 124 -16.21 10.28 -19.70
C LYS A 124 -15.67 11.66 -20.08
N SER A 125 -15.29 12.49 -19.12
CA SER A 125 -14.79 13.83 -19.37
C SER A 125 -13.28 13.87 -19.61
N SER A 126 -12.50 13.10 -18.83
CA SER A 126 -11.04 13.11 -18.92
C SER A 126 -10.47 11.97 -19.77
N GLY A 127 -11.20 10.84 -19.87
CA GLY A 127 -10.70 9.61 -20.50
C GLY A 127 -9.81 8.80 -19.57
N ALA A 128 -9.77 9.11 -18.27
CA ALA A 128 -9.09 8.28 -17.29
C ALA A 128 -9.72 6.89 -17.23
N CYS A 129 -8.91 5.84 -17.05
CA CYS A 129 -9.38 4.47 -17.16
C CYS A 129 -8.84 3.51 -16.09
N GLY A 130 -9.58 2.42 -15.93
CA GLY A 130 -9.18 1.29 -15.11
C GLY A 130 -9.30 1.53 -13.62
N LEU A 131 -8.69 0.64 -12.85
CA LEU A 131 -8.81 0.60 -11.39
C LEU A 131 -8.34 1.90 -10.72
N VAL A 132 -7.25 2.49 -11.19
CA VAL A 132 -6.63 3.67 -10.59
C VAL A 132 -6.87 4.95 -11.39
N GLN A 133 -7.77 4.92 -12.36
CA GLN A 133 -8.10 6.06 -13.22
C GLN A 133 -6.87 6.68 -13.89
N ALA A 134 -6.06 5.82 -14.54
CA ALA A 134 -4.86 6.25 -15.24
C ALA A 134 -5.16 7.28 -16.34
N LEU A 135 -4.45 8.41 -16.35
CA LEU A 135 -4.65 9.51 -17.31
C LEU A 135 -3.33 9.96 -17.98
N PRO A 136 -3.22 9.93 -19.30
CA PRO A 136 -4.13 9.26 -20.24
C PRO A 136 -4.05 7.73 -20.08
N CYS A 137 -5.12 7.04 -20.47
CA CYS A 137 -5.21 5.58 -20.40
C CYS A 137 -4.07 4.86 -21.12
N SER A 138 -3.53 5.46 -22.19
CA SER A 138 -2.40 4.96 -22.98
C SER A 138 -1.06 4.93 -22.21
N LYS A 139 -0.98 5.48 -21.02
CA LYS A 139 0.21 5.35 -20.17
C LYS A 139 0.37 3.96 -19.57
N VAL A 140 -0.70 3.20 -19.48
CA VAL A 140 -0.67 1.84 -18.96
C VAL A 140 -0.10 0.91 -20.05
N PRO A 141 1.08 0.30 -19.84
CA PRO A 141 1.60 -0.69 -20.76
C PRO A 141 0.67 -1.90 -20.85
N GLY A 142 0.36 -2.36 -22.04
CA GLY A 142 -0.61 -3.44 -22.25
C GLY A 142 -2.03 -2.90 -22.38
N ASN A 143 -2.92 -3.28 -21.46
CA ASN A 143 -4.31 -2.88 -21.49
C ASN A 143 -4.71 -2.10 -20.22
N GLY A 144 -5.05 -0.83 -20.36
CA GLY A 144 -5.46 0.03 -19.25
C GLY A 144 -6.70 -0.45 -18.47
N TYR A 145 -7.48 -1.36 -19.07
CA TYR A 145 -8.63 -2.01 -18.44
C TYR A 145 -8.31 -3.39 -17.84
N ASP A 146 -7.11 -3.94 -18.10
CA ASP A 146 -6.64 -5.13 -17.41
C ASP A 146 -6.25 -4.74 -15.97
N PRO A 147 -6.84 -5.39 -14.94
CA PRO A 147 -6.59 -5.02 -13.56
C PRO A 147 -5.12 -5.18 -13.14
N VAL A 148 -4.44 -6.19 -13.69
CA VAL A 148 -3.04 -6.46 -13.34
C VAL A 148 -2.10 -5.46 -14.01
N ASP A 149 -2.31 -5.16 -15.29
CA ASP A 149 -1.53 -4.14 -16.02
C ASP A 149 -1.72 -2.75 -15.40
N ASN A 150 -2.97 -2.41 -15.05
CA ASN A 150 -3.32 -1.15 -14.43
C ASN A 150 -2.65 -0.99 -13.04
N LEU A 151 -2.67 -2.03 -12.20
CA LEU A 151 -2.03 -2.02 -10.88
C LEU A 151 -0.50 -2.02 -10.97
N ARG A 152 0.11 -2.72 -11.94
CA ARG A 152 1.57 -2.66 -12.16
C ARG A 152 2.02 -1.25 -12.54
N TRP A 153 1.31 -0.61 -13.47
CA TRP A 153 1.57 0.77 -13.82
C TRP A 153 1.41 1.69 -12.61
N ALA A 154 0.32 1.52 -11.86
CA ALA A 154 0.02 2.29 -10.65
C ALA A 154 1.12 2.18 -9.59
N THR A 155 1.69 0.98 -9.41
CA THR A 155 2.82 0.77 -8.49
C THR A 155 4.04 1.58 -8.92
N GLY A 156 4.37 1.57 -10.21
CA GLY A 156 5.45 2.41 -10.74
C GLY A 156 5.18 3.89 -10.57
N TYR A 157 3.94 4.32 -10.75
CA TYR A 157 3.53 5.71 -10.56
C TYR A 157 3.61 6.13 -9.07
N ALA A 158 3.07 5.30 -8.16
CA ALA A 158 3.10 5.55 -6.73
C ALA A 158 4.54 5.67 -6.21
N THR A 159 5.41 4.74 -6.59
CA THR A 159 6.81 4.74 -6.17
C THR A 159 7.60 5.90 -6.79
N GLY A 160 7.39 6.18 -8.06
CA GLY A 160 8.12 7.25 -8.77
C GLY A 160 7.73 8.66 -8.34
N ARG A 161 6.45 8.89 -8.03
CA ARG A 161 5.95 10.22 -7.68
C ARG A 161 5.90 10.48 -6.17
N TYR A 162 5.58 9.47 -5.39
CA TYR A 162 5.33 9.60 -3.94
C TYR A 162 6.28 8.76 -3.09
N GLY A 163 7.20 8.03 -3.71
CA GLY A 163 8.18 7.18 -3.04
C GLY A 163 7.63 5.81 -2.62
N SER A 164 6.31 5.67 -2.43
CA SER A 164 5.66 4.42 -2.01
C SER A 164 4.14 4.50 -2.15
N TRP A 165 3.45 3.37 -2.00
CA TRP A 165 2.00 3.34 -1.85
C TRP A 165 1.51 4.07 -0.59
N ALA A 166 2.24 3.99 0.51
CA ALA A 166 1.94 4.76 1.73
C ALA A 166 2.03 6.28 1.47
N GLY A 167 3.05 6.72 0.73
CA GLY A 167 3.19 8.12 0.31
C GLY A 167 2.06 8.59 -0.61
N ALA A 168 1.66 7.75 -1.58
CA ALA A 168 0.52 8.01 -2.45
C ALA A 168 -0.79 8.12 -1.66
N HIS A 169 -1.01 7.22 -0.71
CA HIS A 169 -2.15 7.25 0.20
C HIS A 169 -2.19 8.53 1.04
N ALA A 170 -1.06 8.90 1.65
CA ALA A 170 -0.97 10.14 2.44
C ALA A 170 -1.26 11.38 1.59
N PHE A 171 -0.80 11.40 0.34
CA PHE A 171 -1.13 12.49 -0.59
C PHE A 171 -2.63 12.50 -0.93
N TRP A 172 -3.19 11.33 -1.26
CA TRP A 172 -4.61 11.21 -1.63
C TRP A 172 -5.54 11.66 -0.51
N THR A 173 -5.26 11.28 0.73
CA THR A 173 -6.09 11.65 1.90
C THR A 173 -6.20 13.15 2.10
N ASN A 174 -5.18 13.92 1.70
CA ASN A 174 -5.16 15.37 1.84
C ASN A 174 -5.69 16.11 0.60
N ASN A 175 -5.62 15.50 -0.57
CA ASN A 175 -5.88 16.17 -1.85
C ASN A 175 -7.07 15.59 -2.61
N HIS A 176 -7.53 14.38 -2.28
CA HIS A 176 -8.60 13.63 -2.96
C HIS A 176 -8.32 13.34 -4.44
N TRP A 177 -7.05 13.25 -4.82
CA TRP A 177 -6.51 12.83 -6.12
C TRP A 177 -5.05 12.39 -5.94
N TRP A 178 -4.45 11.80 -6.97
CA TRP A 178 -3.05 11.36 -6.92
C TRP A 178 -2.40 11.29 -8.31
#